data_6a3827d3040aa1a1ab81fea010ab1179
#
_entry.id   6a3827d3040aa1a1ab81fea010ab1179
#
_cell.length_a   1.000
_cell.length_b   1.000
_cell.length_c   1.000
_cell.angle_alpha   90.00
_cell.angle_beta   90.00
_cell.angle_gamma   90.00
#
_symmetry.space_group_name_H-M   'P 1'
#
loop_
_entity.id
_entity.type
_entity.pdbx_description
1 polymer ?
#
loop_
_entity_poly.entity_id
_entity_poly.type
_entity_poly.pdbx_seq_one_letter_code
_entity_poly.pdbx_strand_id
1 'polypeptide(L)'
;MKKSALIPAALLLAVLTACGNTQPTEQPVNQNQAATGTQQPAGDATTQKPEEAKKEEQQVIAAPQEIVVYKQGEKTSLKPEDDKFKEILALMNKRFETPANQMRFDESTQAVEKDKKEALAVEFNYAEVTTNTLPATVSTDNKAEVKAKTLFFVLSGENKDHMFDSEDGKAYGTAPLQLTESTELTELLNK
;
A
#
# COMPACT_ATOMS: atom_id res chain seq x y z
N MET A 1 -11.51 -29.52 42.83
CA MET A 1 -12.08 -28.43 43.66
C MET A 1 -12.50 -27.31 42.70
N LYS A 2 -13.81 -27.14 42.53
CA LYS A 2 -14.43 -26.14 41.67
C LYS A 2 -14.43 -24.79 42.36
N LYS A 3 -14.04 -23.72 41.68
CA LYS A 3 -14.43 -22.33 42.05
C LYS A 3 -14.86 -21.59 40.80
N SER A 4 -16.15 -21.51 40.63
CA SER A 4 -16.84 -20.59 39.72
C SER A 4 -16.77 -19.18 40.31
N ALA A 5 -16.46 -18.17 39.49
CA ALA A 5 -16.67 -16.77 39.82
C ALA A 5 -17.51 -16.17 38.69
N LEU A 6 -18.77 -15.88 39.03
CA LEU A 6 -19.68 -15.04 38.29
C LEU A 6 -19.32 -13.56 38.51
N ILE A 7 -19.30 -12.75 37.48
CA ILE A 7 -19.27 -11.28 37.57
C ILE A 7 -20.35 -10.72 36.63
N PRO A 8 -21.13 -9.73 37.07
CA PRO A 8 -22.40 -9.36 36.51
C PRO A 8 -22.29 -8.33 35.36
N ALA A 9 -23.33 -8.33 34.55
CA ALA A 9 -23.64 -7.36 33.52
C ALA A 9 -23.89 -5.97 34.13
N ALA A 10 -23.30 -4.95 33.51
CA ALA A 10 -23.74 -3.57 33.71
C ALA A 10 -24.12 -3.00 32.33
N LEU A 11 -25.42 -2.85 32.21
CA LEU A 11 -26.13 -2.17 31.14
C LEU A 11 -26.05 -0.67 31.40
N LEU A 12 -25.63 0.13 30.42
CA LEU A 12 -25.84 1.58 30.44
C LEU A 12 -26.33 2.03 29.07
N LEU A 13 -27.59 2.41 29.08
CA LEU A 13 -28.32 3.13 28.04
C LEU A 13 -28.01 4.64 28.14
N ALA A 14 -28.34 5.29 27.09
CA ALA A 14 -28.70 6.71 26.90
C ALA A 14 -27.64 7.51 26.11
N VAL A 15 -27.97 8.45 25.21
CA VAL A 15 -29.18 9.17 24.84
C VAL A 15 -28.95 9.79 23.46
N LEU A 16 -30.02 9.83 22.68
CA LEU A 16 -30.23 10.60 21.45
C LEU A 16 -30.23 12.11 21.73
N THR A 17 -29.68 12.92 20.82
CA THR A 17 -30.15 14.26 20.45
C THR A 17 -29.62 14.58 19.07
N ALA A 18 -30.32 14.61 18.04
CA ALA A 18 -31.37 15.47 17.49
C ALA A 18 -30.87 16.80 16.90
N CYS A 19 -31.12 16.92 15.61
CA CYS A 19 -31.49 18.09 14.82
C CYS A 19 -30.51 19.27 14.64
N GLY A 20 -30.26 19.52 13.37
CA GLY A 20 -29.75 20.80 12.86
C GLY A 20 -29.87 20.86 11.35
N ASN A 21 -31.08 21.16 10.89
CA ASN A 21 -31.45 21.45 9.50
C ASN A 21 -31.04 22.88 9.15
N THR A 22 -30.36 23.13 8.03
CA THR A 22 -30.50 24.41 7.31
C THR A 22 -30.20 24.26 5.82
N GLN A 23 -31.15 24.74 5.08
CA GLN A 23 -31.39 24.75 3.65
C GLN A 23 -30.55 25.80 2.88
N PRO A 24 -30.63 25.83 1.55
CA PRO A 24 -29.60 26.35 0.64
C PRO A 24 -29.75 27.84 0.34
N THR A 25 -28.69 28.47 -0.07
CA THR A 25 -28.73 29.83 -0.62
C THR A 25 -28.20 29.83 -2.05
N GLU A 26 -29.00 30.42 -2.85
CA GLU A 26 -28.96 30.58 -4.30
C GLU A 26 -27.75 31.34 -4.83
N GLN A 27 -27.50 31.12 -6.12
CA GLN A 27 -26.60 31.87 -7.01
C GLN A 27 -26.94 33.34 -7.09
N PRO A 28 -25.99 34.18 -7.60
CA PRO A 28 -26.34 34.88 -8.81
C PRO A 28 -25.32 34.75 -9.95
N VAL A 29 -25.93 34.52 -11.09
CA VAL A 29 -25.41 34.71 -12.45
C VAL A 29 -24.95 36.18 -12.63
N ASN A 30 -23.80 36.38 -13.26
CA ASN A 30 -23.53 37.65 -13.92
C ASN A 30 -22.92 37.40 -15.30
N GLN A 31 -23.71 37.71 -16.31
CA GLN A 31 -23.32 37.93 -17.70
C GLN A 31 -22.78 39.37 -17.87
N ASN A 32 -21.73 39.50 -18.64
CA ASN A 32 -21.53 40.58 -19.64
C ASN A 32 -20.25 40.28 -20.43
N GLN A 33 -20.39 39.96 -21.68
CA GLN A 33 -20.41 40.73 -22.92
C GLN A 33 -19.08 41.46 -23.27
N ALA A 34 -18.49 40.87 -24.32
CA ALA A 34 -18.03 41.46 -25.59
C ALA A 34 -17.03 42.60 -25.60
N ALA A 35 -15.92 42.46 -26.26
CA ALA A 35 -15.64 43.02 -27.60
C ALA A 35 -14.14 42.96 -27.95
N THR A 36 -13.87 42.39 -29.11
CA THR A 36 -13.03 42.86 -30.20
C THR A 36 -11.62 43.42 -29.95
N GLY A 37 -10.61 42.82 -30.60
CA GLY A 37 -9.31 43.44 -30.78
C GLY A 37 -8.29 42.51 -31.44
N THR A 38 -8.27 42.56 -32.74
CA THR A 38 -7.28 42.06 -33.72
C THR A 38 -5.83 42.44 -33.35
N GLN A 39 -4.86 41.54 -33.45
CA GLN A 39 -3.69 41.61 -34.32
C GLN A 39 -2.64 40.54 -33.94
N GLN A 40 -2.32 39.73 -34.97
CA GLN A 40 -1.14 38.88 -35.05
C GLN A 40 0.06 39.76 -35.47
N PRO A 41 1.29 39.44 -35.05
CA PRO A 41 2.25 39.05 -36.05
C PRO A 41 3.00 37.73 -35.71
N ALA A 42 3.36 37.10 -36.79
CA ALA A 42 4.16 35.90 -36.90
C ALA A 42 5.58 36.08 -36.32
N GLY A 43 6.08 35.04 -35.73
CA GLY A 43 7.48 34.95 -35.27
C GLY A 43 7.84 33.58 -34.73
N ASP A 44 8.47 32.81 -35.57
CA ASP A 44 9.50 31.80 -35.28
C ASP A 44 9.09 30.46 -34.67
N ALA A 45 9.08 29.48 -35.54
CA ALA A 45 8.99 28.08 -35.23
C ALA A 45 10.34 27.60 -34.68
N THR A 46 10.51 27.63 -33.39
CA THR A 46 11.54 26.83 -32.73
C THR A 46 10.94 25.47 -32.41
N THR A 47 11.33 24.48 -33.22
CA THR A 47 11.06 23.05 -33.01
C THR A 47 11.69 22.61 -31.69
N GLN A 48 10.94 22.68 -30.63
CA GLN A 48 11.30 21.99 -29.41
C GLN A 48 10.94 20.51 -29.60
N LYS A 49 12.00 19.69 -29.75
CA LYS A 49 11.96 18.24 -29.60
C LYS A 49 11.21 17.92 -28.31
N PRO A 50 10.19 17.05 -28.34
CA PRO A 50 9.56 16.60 -27.10
C PRO A 50 10.64 15.88 -26.27
N GLU A 51 11.04 16.51 -25.19
CA GLU A 51 11.77 15.86 -24.11
C GLU A 51 10.83 14.79 -23.56
N GLU A 52 11.17 13.53 -23.79
CA GLU A 52 10.48 12.40 -23.18
C GLU A 52 10.51 12.63 -21.67
N ALA A 53 9.39 13.09 -21.12
CA ALA A 53 9.15 13.13 -19.71
C ALA A 53 9.33 11.70 -19.19
N LYS A 54 10.47 11.41 -18.56
CA LYS A 54 10.65 10.23 -17.73
C LYS A 54 9.48 10.22 -16.77
N LYS A 55 8.54 9.28 -16.95
CA LYS A 55 7.48 9.00 -16.01
C LYS A 55 8.21 8.62 -14.72
N GLU A 56 8.27 9.54 -13.75
CA GLU A 56 8.75 9.21 -12.41
C GLU A 56 7.87 8.07 -11.91
N GLU A 57 8.46 6.89 -11.75
CA GLU A 57 7.77 5.75 -11.17
C GLU A 57 7.33 6.18 -9.77
N GLN A 58 6.03 6.32 -9.60
CA GLN A 58 5.44 6.76 -8.33
C GLN A 58 5.74 5.70 -7.29
N GLN A 59 6.64 6.00 -6.37
CA GLN A 59 7.00 5.11 -5.28
C GLN A 59 5.84 5.03 -4.29
N VAL A 60 5.19 3.88 -4.23
CA VAL A 60 4.04 3.59 -3.37
C VAL A 60 4.50 3.15 -1.99
N ILE A 61 5.55 2.28 -1.96
CA ILE A 61 6.14 1.79 -0.74
C ILE A 61 7.47 2.50 -0.52
N ALA A 62 7.68 3.04 0.68
CA ALA A 62 8.95 3.65 1.06
C ALA A 62 10.10 2.63 0.96
N ALA A 63 11.29 3.10 0.62
CA ALA A 63 12.47 2.25 0.59
C ALA A 63 12.79 1.75 2.01
N PRO A 64 12.92 0.42 2.22
CA PRO A 64 13.29 -0.13 3.51
C PRO A 64 14.78 0.04 3.79
N GLN A 65 15.19 -0.16 5.03
CA GLN A 65 16.61 -0.22 5.43
C GLN A 65 17.26 -1.52 4.95
N GLU A 66 16.48 -2.59 4.84
CA GLU A 66 16.92 -3.91 4.45
C GLU A 66 15.81 -4.67 3.76
N ILE A 67 16.14 -5.42 2.73
CA ILE A 67 15.29 -6.43 2.12
C ILE A 67 15.83 -7.81 2.47
N VAL A 68 15.00 -8.68 3.04
CA VAL A 68 15.35 -10.09 3.27
C VAL A 68 14.56 -10.95 2.29
N VAL A 69 15.26 -11.75 1.51
CA VAL A 69 14.68 -12.74 0.60
C VAL A 69 14.70 -14.08 1.29
N TYR A 70 13.55 -14.75 1.35
CA TYR A 70 13.39 -16.12 1.83
C TYR A 70 13.16 -17.06 0.66
N LYS A 71 13.91 -18.14 0.59
CA LYS A 71 13.79 -19.19 -0.42
C LYS A 71 13.94 -20.54 0.27
N GLN A 72 12.82 -21.23 0.50
CA GLN A 72 12.79 -22.55 1.16
C GLN A 72 13.56 -22.58 2.50
N GLY A 73 13.36 -21.54 3.32
CA GLY A 73 14.03 -21.41 4.62
C GLY A 73 15.41 -20.74 4.61
N GLU A 74 16.04 -20.62 3.44
CA GLU A 74 17.27 -19.84 3.30
C GLU A 74 16.98 -18.35 3.29
N LYS A 75 17.88 -17.55 3.88
CA LYS A 75 17.74 -16.10 4.00
C LYS A 75 18.89 -15.40 3.29
N THR A 76 18.56 -14.41 2.48
CA THR A 76 19.52 -13.50 1.89
C THR A 76 19.13 -12.07 2.22
N SER A 77 20.02 -11.34 2.91
CA SER A 77 19.81 -9.91 3.22
C SER A 77 20.45 -9.04 2.16
N LEU A 78 19.72 -8.03 1.72
CA LEU A 78 20.15 -7.03 0.74
C LEU A 78 20.07 -5.64 1.37
N LYS A 79 21.03 -4.79 1.03
CA LYS A 79 21.13 -3.41 1.49
C LYS A 79 20.86 -2.43 0.34
N PRO A 80 20.55 -1.16 0.61
CA PRO A 80 20.22 -0.16 -0.41
C PRO A 80 21.28 0.04 -1.50
N GLU A 81 22.56 -0.25 -1.20
CA GLU A 81 23.65 -0.21 -2.15
C GLU A 81 23.63 -1.34 -3.18
N ASP A 82 22.97 -2.47 -2.89
CA ASP A 82 22.88 -3.63 -3.77
C ASP A 82 21.98 -3.34 -4.97
N ASP A 83 22.42 -3.68 -6.18
CA ASP A 83 21.61 -3.48 -7.38
C ASP A 83 20.31 -4.32 -7.33
N LYS A 84 20.40 -5.54 -6.82
CA LYS A 84 19.25 -6.43 -6.63
C LYS A 84 18.20 -5.84 -5.68
N PHE A 85 18.63 -5.07 -4.65
CA PHE A 85 17.71 -4.35 -3.77
C PHE A 85 16.84 -3.36 -4.54
N LYS A 86 17.47 -2.56 -5.42
CA LYS A 86 16.79 -1.53 -6.22
C LYS A 86 15.79 -2.16 -7.21
N GLU A 87 16.20 -3.28 -7.85
CA GLU A 87 15.33 -4.01 -8.77
C GLU A 87 14.11 -4.60 -8.05
N ILE A 88 14.31 -5.22 -6.88
CA ILE A 88 13.21 -5.76 -6.07
C ILE A 88 12.26 -4.64 -5.66
N LEU A 89 12.78 -3.51 -5.17
CA LEU A 89 11.95 -2.38 -4.74
C LEU A 89 11.11 -1.82 -5.89
N ALA A 90 11.70 -1.68 -7.08
CA ALA A 90 11.00 -1.19 -8.26
C ALA A 90 9.87 -2.17 -8.70
N LEU A 91 10.18 -3.47 -8.79
CA LEU A 91 9.20 -4.49 -9.16
C LEU A 91 8.09 -4.65 -8.10
N MET A 92 8.43 -4.47 -6.82
CA MET A 92 7.46 -4.50 -5.74
C MET A 92 6.48 -3.33 -5.83
N ASN A 93 6.95 -2.12 -6.14
CA ASN A 93 6.09 -0.95 -6.32
C ASN A 93 5.08 -1.13 -7.47
N LYS A 94 5.43 -1.81 -8.56
CA LYS A 94 4.52 -2.12 -9.66
C LYS A 94 3.33 -2.99 -9.23
N ARG A 95 3.45 -3.80 -8.19
CA ARG A 95 2.36 -4.65 -7.69
C ARG A 95 1.20 -3.87 -7.09
N PHE A 96 1.38 -2.56 -6.85
CA PHE A 96 0.35 -1.65 -6.33
C PHE A 96 -0.29 -0.78 -7.41
N GLU A 97 0.00 -1.00 -8.69
CA GLU A 97 -0.64 -0.26 -9.80
C GLU A 97 -2.14 -0.55 -9.92
N THR A 98 -2.58 -1.70 -9.44
CA THR A 98 -4.00 -2.07 -9.37
C THR A 98 -4.48 -2.11 -7.92
N PRO A 99 -5.78 -1.78 -7.68
CA PRO A 99 -6.33 -1.86 -6.34
C PRO A 99 -6.16 -3.25 -5.73
N ALA A 100 -5.68 -3.31 -4.50
CA ALA A 100 -5.51 -4.54 -3.74
C ALA A 100 -6.84 -4.96 -3.07
N ASN A 101 -7.07 -6.27 -2.97
CA ASN A 101 -8.13 -6.81 -2.13
C ASN A 101 -7.64 -6.95 -0.69
N GLN A 102 -8.45 -6.56 0.27
CA GLN A 102 -8.19 -6.85 1.67
C GLN A 102 -8.82 -8.19 2.04
N MET A 103 -8.03 -9.06 2.66
CA MET A 103 -8.48 -10.37 3.12
C MET A 103 -8.51 -10.40 4.65
N ARG A 104 -9.08 -11.46 5.23
CA ARG A 104 -9.08 -11.69 6.67
C ARG A 104 -8.38 -13.00 6.98
N PHE A 105 -7.41 -12.92 7.91
CA PHE A 105 -6.64 -14.05 8.39
C PHE A 105 -6.66 -14.06 9.92
N ASP A 106 -7.01 -15.20 10.51
CA ASP A 106 -7.05 -15.32 11.98
C ASP A 106 -5.66 -15.61 12.57
N GLU A 107 -4.75 -16.21 11.79
CA GLU A 107 -3.43 -16.67 12.24
C GLU A 107 -2.28 -16.14 11.36
N SER A 108 -2.30 -14.86 11.02
CA SER A 108 -1.33 -14.22 10.11
C SER A 108 0.12 -14.44 10.51
N THR A 109 0.44 -14.35 11.80
CA THR A 109 1.81 -14.56 12.28
C THR A 109 2.28 -15.99 12.03
N GLN A 110 1.43 -16.99 12.25
CA GLN A 110 1.77 -18.40 11.99
C GLN A 110 1.92 -18.67 10.49
N ALA A 111 1.05 -18.07 9.66
CA ALA A 111 1.14 -18.14 8.21
C ALA A 111 2.47 -17.58 7.71
N VAL A 112 2.87 -16.39 8.17
CA VAL A 112 4.16 -15.78 7.82
C VAL A 112 5.34 -16.65 8.25
N GLU A 113 5.33 -17.20 9.46
CA GLU A 113 6.41 -18.06 9.93
C GLU A 113 6.50 -19.39 9.16
N LYS A 114 5.38 -19.89 8.62
CA LYS A 114 5.34 -21.02 7.70
C LYS A 114 5.92 -20.63 6.34
N ASP A 115 5.48 -19.50 5.78
CA ASP A 115 5.91 -19.03 4.47
C ASP A 115 7.41 -18.70 4.43
N LYS A 116 7.98 -18.17 5.51
CA LYS A 116 9.44 -17.96 5.65
C LYS A 116 10.24 -19.26 5.47
N LYS A 117 9.67 -20.42 5.79
CA LYS A 117 10.33 -21.74 5.69
C LYS A 117 10.06 -22.44 4.38
N GLU A 118 8.89 -22.25 3.80
CA GLU A 118 8.39 -23.12 2.72
C GLU A 118 8.25 -22.38 1.39
N ALA A 119 8.07 -21.05 1.41
CA ALA A 119 7.77 -20.25 0.24
C ALA A 119 8.98 -19.45 -0.26
N LEU A 120 8.83 -18.89 -1.47
CA LEU A 120 9.59 -17.73 -1.91
C LEU A 120 8.88 -16.49 -1.39
N ALA A 121 9.58 -15.69 -0.58
CA ALA A 121 9.01 -14.49 0.02
C ALA A 121 10.05 -13.38 0.16
N VAL A 122 9.57 -12.15 0.35
CA VAL A 122 10.40 -10.96 0.54
C VAL A 122 9.90 -10.19 1.75
N GLU A 123 10.81 -9.79 2.62
CA GLU A 123 10.52 -8.98 3.80
C GLU A 123 11.22 -7.64 3.70
N PHE A 124 10.47 -6.56 3.84
CA PHE A 124 10.98 -5.19 3.91
C PHE A 124 11.06 -4.76 5.37
N ASN A 125 12.26 -4.47 5.84
CA ASN A 125 12.51 -4.04 7.21
C ASN A 125 12.85 -2.55 7.24
N TYR A 126 12.05 -1.78 7.98
CA TYR A 126 12.26 -0.35 8.21
C TYR A 126 12.95 -0.14 9.57
N ALA A 127 13.76 0.91 9.67
CA ALA A 127 14.41 1.29 10.93
C ALA A 127 13.37 1.64 12.01
N GLU A 128 12.30 2.34 11.58
CA GLU A 128 11.20 2.78 12.42
C GLU A 128 9.86 2.45 11.74
N VAL A 129 8.76 2.58 12.47
CA VAL A 129 7.42 2.43 11.88
C VAL A 129 7.23 3.48 10.79
N THR A 130 7.02 3.01 9.58
CA THR A 130 6.88 3.83 8.38
C THR A 130 5.45 3.79 7.89
N THR A 131 4.90 4.95 7.52
CA THR A 131 3.56 5.03 6.90
C THR A 131 3.72 4.94 5.39
N ASN A 132 3.08 3.92 4.80
CA ASN A 132 2.98 3.73 3.36
C ASN A 132 1.56 4.06 2.92
N THR A 133 1.40 4.93 1.93
CA THR A 133 0.10 5.32 1.39
C THR A 133 -0.18 4.50 0.14
N LEU A 134 -1.00 3.48 0.28
CA LEU A 134 -1.36 2.57 -0.80
C LEU A 134 -2.48 3.17 -1.67
N PRO A 135 -2.55 2.81 -2.97
CA PRO A 135 -3.71 3.12 -3.81
C PRO A 135 -5.01 2.60 -3.18
N ALA A 136 -6.14 3.11 -3.64
CA ALA A 136 -7.45 2.62 -3.20
C ALA A 136 -7.54 1.09 -3.31
N THR A 137 -8.11 0.45 -2.28
CA THR A 137 -8.40 -0.99 -2.33
C THR A 137 -9.74 -1.22 -3.02
N VAL A 138 -9.98 -2.44 -3.53
CA VAL A 138 -11.25 -2.80 -4.18
C VAL A 138 -12.45 -2.61 -3.24
N SER A 139 -12.23 -2.70 -1.93
CA SER A 139 -13.30 -2.55 -0.93
C SER A 139 -13.51 -1.10 -0.46
N THR A 140 -12.61 -0.17 -0.78
CA THR A 140 -12.72 1.24 -0.38
C THR A 140 -12.18 2.14 -1.48
N ASP A 141 -12.90 3.21 -1.81
CA ASP A 141 -12.47 4.23 -2.76
C ASP A 141 -11.36 5.15 -2.19
N ASN A 142 -10.95 4.93 -0.96
CA ASN A 142 -9.98 5.74 -0.26
C ASN A 142 -8.59 5.09 -0.29
N LYS A 143 -7.55 5.93 -0.33
CA LYS A 143 -6.17 5.49 -0.10
C LYS A 143 -6.08 4.85 1.28
N ALA A 144 -5.44 3.69 1.36
CA ALA A 144 -5.18 3.01 2.62
C ALA A 144 -3.79 3.43 3.15
N GLU A 145 -3.72 3.81 4.41
CA GLU A 145 -2.45 3.99 5.10
C GLU A 145 -2.08 2.70 5.84
N VAL A 146 -0.91 2.17 5.52
CA VAL A 146 -0.34 1.01 6.22
C VAL A 146 0.88 1.49 7.01
N LYS A 147 0.79 1.38 8.34
CA LYS A 147 1.89 1.68 9.26
C LYS A 147 2.61 0.39 9.60
N ALA A 148 3.85 0.29 9.21
CA ALA A 148 4.60 -0.93 9.41
C ALA A 148 6.08 -0.67 9.71
N LYS A 149 6.64 -1.49 10.59
CA LYS A 149 8.07 -1.68 10.75
C LYS A 149 8.56 -2.80 9.83
N THR A 150 7.67 -3.72 9.47
CA THR A 150 7.95 -4.81 8.55
C THR A 150 6.77 -5.03 7.60
N LEU A 151 7.05 -5.16 6.29
CA LEU A 151 6.12 -5.65 5.29
C LEU A 151 6.64 -6.99 4.78
N PHE A 152 5.79 -8.01 4.76
CA PHE A 152 6.13 -9.35 4.30
C PHE A 152 5.29 -9.73 3.09
N PHE A 153 5.95 -10.09 1.99
CA PHE A 153 5.33 -10.36 0.68
C PHE A 153 5.57 -11.82 0.30
N VAL A 154 4.50 -12.55 0.06
CA VAL A 154 4.57 -13.95 -0.36
C VAL A 154 4.50 -14.02 -1.89
N LEU A 155 5.45 -14.72 -2.50
CA LEU A 155 5.56 -14.84 -3.96
C LEU A 155 5.26 -16.25 -4.48
N SER A 156 5.21 -17.25 -3.59
CA SER A 156 4.84 -18.63 -3.94
C SER A 156 4.15 -19.32 -2.76
N GLY A 157 3.55 -20.48 -3.01
CA GLY A 157 2.91 -21.28 -1.97
C GLY A 157 1.44 -20.94 -1.74
N GLU A 158 0.93 -21.30 -0.57
CA GLU A 158 -0.49 -21.19 -0.22
C GLU A 158 -0.98 -19.73 -0.13
N ASN A 159 -0.13 -18.87 0.45
CA ASN A 159 -0.44 -17.45 0.62
C ASN A 159 0.16 -16.57 -0.49
N LYS A 160 0.37 -17.13 -1.69
CA LYS A 160 0.91 -16.39 -2.82
C LYS A 160 0.14 -15.08 -3.04
N ASP A 161 0.90 -14.03 -3.33
CA ASP A 161 0.45 -12.66 -3.60
C ASP A 161 -0.17 -11.93 -2.41
N HIS A 162 0.00 -12.44 -1.19
CA HIS A 162 -0.38 -11.70 0.01
C HIS A 162 0.77 -10.81 0.52
N MET A 163 0.37 -9.66 1.05
CA MET A 163 1.23 -8.76 1.82
C MET A 163 0.70 -8.69 3.25
N PHE A 164 1.54 -9.02 4.20
CA PHE A 164 1.29 -8.87 5.64
C PHE A 164 2.10 -7.70 6.18
N ASP A 165 1.53 -6.95 7.10
CA ASP A 165 2.17 -5.82 7.78
C ASP A 165 2.38 -6.11 9.26
N SER A 166 3.42 -5.53 9.84
CA SER A 166 3.74 -5.62 11.26
C SER A 166 4.28 -4.29 11.77
N GLU A 167 3.66 -3.71 12.79
CA GLU A 167 4.14 -2.47 13.42
C GLU A 167 5.31 -2.69 14.39
N ASP A 168 5.40 -3.87 15.00
CA ASP A 168 6.45 -4.21 15.96
C ASP A 168 7.56 -5.10 15.37
N GLY A 169 7.39 -5.55 14.15
CA GLY A 169 8.29 -6.50 13.46
C GLY A 169 8.19 -7.95 13.99
N LYS A 170 7.14 -8.29 14.71
CA LYS A 170 6.94 -9.62 15.32
C LYS A 170 5.56 -10.20 15.07
N ALA A 171 4.51 -9.44 15.38
CA ALA A 171 3.14 -9.86 15.17
C ALA A 171 2.60 -9.23 13.88
N TYR A 172 2.01 -10.04 13.02
CA TYR A 172 1.45 -9.58 11.74
C TYR A 172 -0.05 -9.33 11.85
N GLY A 173 -0.50 -8.26 11.20
CA GLY A 173 -1.91 -7.86 11.16
C GLY A 173 -2.81 -8.93 10.54
N THR A 174 -4.08 -8.96 10.96
CA THR A 174 -5.07 -9.98 10.52
C THR A 174 -5.77 -9.62 9.21
N ALA A 175 -5.36 -8.55 8.56
CA ALA A 175 -5.99 -8.04 7.34
C ALA A 175 -4.97 -7.87 6.19
N PRO A 176 -4.30 -8.96 5.74
CA PRO A 176 -3.34 -8.87 4.65
C PRO A 176 -4.01 -8.38 3.37
N LEU A 177 -3.20 -7.77 2.51
CA LEU A 177 -3.61 -7.33 1.19
C LEU A 177 -3.23 -8.39 0.15
N GLN A 178 -4.13 -8.69 -0.76
CA GLN A 178 -3.83 -9.47 -1.96
C GLN A 178 -3.39 -8.51 -3.07
N LEU A 179 -2.17 -8.70 -3.54
CA LEU A 179 -1.54 -7.88 -4.57
C LEU A 179 -1.62 -8.54 -5.94
N THR A 180 -1.27 -7.77 -6.97
CA THR A 180 -1.09 -8.33 -8.32
C THR A 180 0.12 -9.26 -8.37
N GLU A 181 0.01 -10.35 -9.10
CA GLU A 181 1.12 -11.26 -9.36
C GLU A 181 2.27 -10.55 -10.08
N SER A 182 3.52 -10.89 -9.72
CA SER A 182 4.72 -10.41 -10.41
C SER A 182 5.59 -11.57 -10.85
N THR A 183 5.45 -11.95 -12.10
CA THR A 183 6.31 -12.98 -12.73
C THR A 183 7.75 -12.49 -12.79
N GLU A 184 7.99 -11.22 -13.17
CA GLU A 184 9.32 -10.63 -13.28
C GLU A 184 10.09 -10.69 -11.94
N LEU A 185 9.42 -10.39 -10.82
CA LEU A 185 10.02 -10.45 -9.50
C LEU A 185 10.36 -11.90 -9.11
N THR A 186 9.47 -12.83 -9.39
CA THR A 186 9.69 -14.25 -9.13
C THR A 186 10.86 -14.80 -9.94
N GLU A 187 10.97 -14.42 -11.21
CA GLU A 187 12.11 -14.79 -12.07
C GLU A 187 13.43 -14.19 -11.59
N LEU A 188 13.43 -12.91 -11.18
CA LEU A 188 14.61 -12.24 -10.63
C LEU A 188 15.15 -12.97 -9.40
N LEU A 189 14.27 -13.45 -8.52
CA LEU A 189 14.65 -14.10 -7.27
C LEU A 189 15.03 -15.57 -7.43
N ASN A 190 14.69 -16.19 -8.55
CA ASN A 190 15.04 -17.58 -8.86
C ASN A 190 16.38 -17.73 -9.61
N LYS A 191 16.96 -16.63 -10.07
CA LYS A 191 18.32 -16.57 -10.64
C LYS A 191 19.37 -16.53 -9.54
#